data_50dc8d5d30b30248d8d750765b00b7e8
#
_entry.id   50dc8d5d30b30248d8d750765b00b7e8
#
_cell.length_a   1.000
_cell.length_b   1.000
_cell.length_c   1.000
_cell.angle_alpha   90.00
_cell.angle_beta   90.00
_cell.angle_gamma   90.00
#
_symmetry.space_group_name_H-M   'P 1'
#
loop_
_entity.id
_entity.type
_entity.pdbx_description
1 polymer ?
#
loop_
_entity_poly.entity_id
_entity_poly.type
_entity_poly.pdbx_seq_one_letter_code
_entity_poly.pdbx_strand_id
1 'polypeptide(L)'
;MPINENMVQEIVQEVMAKMQIADAPTGKHGIFKEMNDAIEAAKKSQLIVKKMSMDQREKIITCIRKKIKENAEVMARMGVEETGMGNVGDKILKHHLVADKTPGTEVITTTAWSGDRGLTLIEMGPFGVIGAITPCTNPSETILCNTMGMLAGGNTVVFNPHPAAIKTSIYAINLLNEASLECGGPDNIAVTVEKPTLETSNVMMKHKDIPLIAATGGPGVVTAVLSSGKRGIGAGAGNPPALVDETADVRKAATDIVNGCTFDNNLPCIAEKEIVAVSSIVDELMHYLVTENDCYLASKEEQDKLTEVVLAGGKLNRKCVGRDARTL
;
A
#
# COMPACT_ATOMS: atom_id res chain seq x y z
N MET A 1 -29.68 -41.00 -20.12
CA MET A 1 -29.21 -41.64 -18.86
C MET A 1 -29.22 -40.57 -17.79
N PRO A 2 -29.89 -40.76 -16.66
CA PRO A 2 -29.84 -39.78 -15.60
C PRO A 2 -28.41 -39.73 -15.02
N ILE A 3 -27.87 -38.54 -14.91
CA ILE A 3 -26.57 -38.28 -14.29
C ILE A 3 -26.71 -38.61 -12.80
N ASN A 4 -26.00 -39.65 -12.35
CA ASN A 4 -26.02 -40.09 -10.96
C ASN A 4 -25.20 -39.12 -10.09
N GLU A 5 -25.75 -38.63 -8.98
CA GLU A 5 -25.09 -37.73 -8.04
C GLU A 5 -23.71 -38.24 -7.59
N ASN A 6 -23.57 -39.55 -7.40
CA ASN A 6 -22.30 -40.18 -7.05
C ASN A 6 -21.24 -40.00 -8.17
N MET A 7 -21.62 -40.07 -9.43
CA MET A 7 -20.72 -39.86 -10.56
C MET A 7 -20.28 -38.40 -10.68
N VAL A 8 -21.15 -37.46 -10.32
CA VAL A 8 -20.80 -36.04 -10.25
C VAL A 8 -19.82 -35.77 -9.10
N GLN A 9 -20.06 -36.42 -7.93
CA GLN A 9 -19.15 -36.33 -6.77
C GLN A 9 -17.76 -36.94 -7.09
N GLU A 10 -17.73 -38.11 -7.74
CA GLU A 10 -16.45 -38.72 -8.16
C GLU A 10 -15.70 -37.88 -9.18
N ILE A 11 -16.37 -37.31 -10.16
CA ILE A 11 -15.75 -36.38 -11.14
C ILE A 11 -15.27 -35.10 -10.45
N VAL A 12 -16.03 -34.55 -9.50
CA VAL A 12 -15.61 -33.37 -8.72
C VAL A 12 -14.41 -33.71 -7.85
N GLN A 13 -14.38 -34.87 -7.19
CA GLN A 13 -13.23 -35.31 -6.41
C GLN A 13 -12.00 -35.59 -7.29
N GLU A 14 -12.19 -36.20 -8.46
CA GLU A 14 -11.09 -36.45 -9.39
C GLU A 14 -10.55 -35.17 -10.03
N VAL A 15 -11.42 -34.20 -10.32
CA VAL A 15 -11.04 -32.87 -10.78
C VAL A 15 -10.34 -32.09 -9.66
N MET A 16 -10.84 -32.18 -8.43
CA MET A 16 -10.19 -31.57 -7.28
C MET A 16 -8.85 -32.23 -6.94
N ALA A 17 -8.73 -33.57 -7.07
CA ALA A 17 -7.46 -34.29 -6.91
C ALA A 17 -6.46 -33.98 -8.07
N LYS A 18 -6.94 -33.80 -9.29
CA LYS A 18 -6.12 -33.34 -10.43
C LYS A 18 -5.80 -31.85 -10.40
N MET A 19 -6.60 -31.06 -9.66
CA MET A 19 -6.32 -29.67 -9.29
C MET A 19 -5.46 -29.55 -8.03
N GLN A 20 -5.16 -30.65 -7.32
CA GLN A 20 -4.03 -30.70 -6.38
C GLN A 20 -2.75 -30.58 -7.19
N ILE A 21 -2.43 -29.35 -7.45
CA ILE A 21 -1.19 -28.86 -8.05
C ILE A 21 -0.04 -29.49 -7.26
N ALA A 22 0.83 -30.17 -7.97
CA ALA A 22 2.09 -30.65 -7.44
C ALA A 22 2.68 -29.64 -6.48
N ASP A 23 3.10 -30.10 -5.30
CA ASP A 23 3.66 -29.38 -4.16
C ASP A 23 4.10 -27.94 -4.48
N ALA A 24 3.27 -26.97 -4.08
CA ALA A 24 3.73 -25.60 -3.98
C ALA A 24 4.85 -25.57 -2.93
N PRO A 25 5.97 -24.88 -3.18
CA PRO A 25 7.01 -24.74 -2.17
C PRO A 25 6.39 -24.31 -0.86
N THR A 26 6.68 -25.03 0.22
CA THR A 26 6.06 -24.89 1.54
C THR A 26 6.48 -23.60 2.21
N GLY A 27 5.91 -22.48 1.77
CA GLY A 27 5.98 -21.20 2.48
C GLY A 27 4.77 -21.07 3.41
N LYS A 28 4.95 -20.55 4.61
CA LYS A 28 3.82 -20.13 5.44
C LYS A 28 3.12 -18.97 4.73
N HIS A 29 1.91 -19.20 4.19
CA HIS A 29 1.01 -18.16 3.67
C HIS A 29 1.70 -17.00 2.95
N GLY A 30 2.38 -17.27 1.83
CA GLY A 30 3.01 -16.24 0.99
C GLY A 30 4.46 -15.87 1.34
N ILE A 31 5.12 -16.59 2.25
CA ILE A 31 6.50 -16.31 2.67
C ILE A 31 7.45 -17.39 2.15
N PHE A 32 8.44 -17.00 1.37
CA PHE A 32 9.36 -17.90 0.68
C PHE A 32 10.83 -17.61 1.03
N LYS A 33 11.71 -18.57 0.77
CA LYS A 33 13.15 -18.33 0.89
C LYS A 33 13.69 -17.61 -0.33
N GLU A 34 13.26 -18.03 -1.51
CA GLU A 34 13.74 -17.54 -2.80
C GLU A 34 12.67 -16.70 -3.52
N MET A 35 13.10 -15.60 -4.16
CA MET A 35 12.20 -14.70 -4.88
C MET A 35 11.54 -15.40 -6.08
N ASN A 36 12.25 -16.30 -6.76
CA ASN A 36 11.68 -17.02 -7.90
C ASN A 36 10.53 -17.96 -7.48
N ASP A 37 10.64 -18.60 -6.30
CA ASP A 37 9.59 -19.45 -5.76
C ASP A 37 8.35 -18.63 -5.38
N ALA A 38 8.56 -17.47 -4.79
CA ALA A 38 7.48 -16.52 -4.49
C ALA A 38 6.75 -16.08 -5.77
N ILE A 39 7.49 -15.71 -6.82
CA ILE A 39 6.91 -15.31 -8.10
C ILE A 39 6.12 -16.46 -8.74
N GLU A 40 6.63 -17.67 -8.71
CA GLU A 40 5.95 -18.85 -9.27
C GLU A 40 4.66 -19.18 -8.49
N ALA A 41 4.68 -19.08 -7.16
CA ALA A 41 3.48 -19.24 -6.32
C ALA A 41 2.42 -18.17 -6.64
N ALA A 42 2.82 -16.90 -6.69
CA ALA A 42 1.92 -15.81 -7.06
C ALA A 42 1.32 -15.99 -8.48
N LYS A 43 2.12 -16.50 -9.42
CA LYS A 43 1.67 -16.78 -10.79
C LYS A 43 0.60 -17.87 -10.83
N LYS A 44 0.77 -18.95 -10.07
CA LYS A 44 -0.26 -20.01 -9.94
C LYS A 44 -1.56 -19.43 -9.39
N SER A 45 -1.50 -18.65 -8.34
CA SER A 45 -2.67 -17.99 -7.74
C SER A 45 -3.30 -16.98 -8.69
N GLN A 46 -2.51 -16.24 -9.47
CA GLN A 46 -3.02 -15.29 -10.46
C GLN A 46 -3.88 -15.97 -11.54
N LEU A 47 -3.51 -17.16 -11.97
CA LEU A 47 -4.31 -17.93 -12.92
C LEU A 47 -5.71 -18.30 -12.37
N ILE A 48 -5.83 -18.44 -11.06
CA ILE A 48 -7.11 -18.65 -10.36
C ILE A 48 -7.85 -17.32 -10.28
N VAL A 49 -7.21 -16.28 -9.75
CA VAL A 49 -7.79 -14.93 -9.57
C VAL A 49 -8.31 -14.37 -10.90
N LYS A 50 -7.58 -14.58 -11.99
CA LYS A 50 -7.99 -14.15 -13.33
C LYS A 50 -9.33 -14.73 -13.78
N LYS A 51 -9.69 -15.92 -13.30
CA LYS A 51 -10.95 -16.62 -13.65
C LYS A 51 -12.10 -16.27 -12.70
N MET A 52 -11.83 -15.59 -11.59
CA MET A 52 -12.84 -15.17 -10.64
C MET A 52 -13.73 -14.07 -11.20
N SER A 53 -15.02 -14.14 -10.90
CA SER A 53 -15.95 -13.04 -11.13
C SER A 53 -15.59 -11.81 -10.27
N MET A 54 -16.15 -10.65 -10.61
CA MET A 54 -16.04 -9.44 -9.79
C MET A 54 -16.55 -9.70 -8.37
N ASP A 55 -17.70 -10.36 -8.23
CA ASP A 55 -18.30 -10.68 -6.93
C ASP A 55 -17.41 -11.58 -6.06
N GLN A 56 -16.74 -12.56 -6.67
CA GLN A 56 -15.80 -13.43 -5.93
C GLN A 56 -14.59 -12.63 -5.42
N ARG A 57 -14.04 -11.73 -6.23
CA ARG A 57 -12.94 -10.85 -5.81
C ARG A 57 -13.38 -9.86 -4.75
N GLU A 58 -14.57 -9.26 -4.89
CA GLU A 58 -15.13 -8.35 -3.89
C GLU A 58 -15.36 -9.05 -2.55
N LYS A 59 -15.83 -10.29 -2.55
CA LYS A 59 -15.98 -11.09 -1.34
C LYS A 59 -14.64 -11.26 -0.60
N ILE A 60 -13.56 -11.52 -1.31
CA ILE A 60 -12.22 -11.62 -0.72
C ILE A 60 -11.78 -10.25 -0.16
N ILE A 61 -11.98 -9.15 -0.92
CA ILE A 61 -11.65 -7.79 -0.49
C ILE A 61 -12.44 -7.42 0.77
N THR A 62 -13.71 -7.78 0.85
CA THR A 62 -14.54 -7.57 2.05
C THR A 62 -13.97 -8.31 3.26
N CYS A 63 -13.51 -9.56 3.09
CA CYS A 63 -12.83 -10.30 4.15
C CYS A 63 -11.51 -9.64 4.56
N ILE A 64 -10.72 -9.16 3.60
CA ILE A 64 -9.48 -8.42 3.87
C ILE A 64 -9.78 -7.17 4.70
N ARG A 65 -10.77 -6.35 4.30
CA ARG A 65 -11.20 -5.15 5.05
C ARG A 65 -11.56 -5.47 6.51
N LYS A 66 -12.30 -6.56 6.73
CA LYS A 66 -12.66 -7.03 8.08
C LYS A 66 -11.41 -7.41 8.88
N LYS A 67 -10.54 -8.24 8.33
CA LYS A 67 -9.28 -8.67 8.97
C LYS A 67 -8.36 -7.50 9.29
N ILE A 68 -8.26 -6.49 8.43
CA ILE A 68 -7.48 -5.27 8.69
C ILE A 68 -8.00 -4.58 9.95
N LYS A 69 -9.31 -4.37 10.06
CA LYS A 69 -9.92 -3.71 11.22
C LYS A 69 -9.70 -4.49 12.52
N GLU A 70 -9.84 -5.81 12.47
CA GLU A 70 -9.64 -6.70 13.63
C GLU A 70 -8.19 -6.73 14.10
N ASN A 71 -7.22 -6.47 13.21
CA ASN A 71 -5.78 -6.53 13.50
C ASN A 71 -5.09 -5.16 13.47
N ALA A 72 -5.85 -4.05 13.39
CA ALA A 72 -5.31 -2.71 13.26
C ALA A 72 -4.35 -2.34 14.39
N GLU A 73 -4.71 -2.65 15.65
CA GLU A 73 -3.86 -2.38 16.81
C GLU A 73 -2.56 -3.20 16.80
N VAL A 74 -2.64 -4.47 16.44
CA VAL A 74 -1.46 -5.35 16.38
C VAL A 74 -0.48 -4.83 15.34
N MET A 75 -0.95 -4.55 14.12
CA MET A 75 -0.10 -4.02 13.04
C MET A 75 0.49 -2.64 13.38
N ALA A 76 -0.30 -1.77 14.02
CA ALA A 76 0.15 -0.45 14.44
C ALA A 76 1.30 -0.54 15.47
N ARG A 77 1.14 -1.38 16.50
CA ARG A 77 2.20 -1.61 17.50
C ARG A 77 3.45 -2.21 16.87
N MET A 78 3.30 -3.26 16.07
CA MET A 78 4.43 -3.88 15.37
C MET A 78 5.18 -2.85 14.48
N GLY A 79 4.44 -2.02 13.74
CA GLY A 79 5.04 -1.01 12.87
C GLY A 79 5.86 0.03 13.64
N VAL A 80 5.34 0.54 14.77
CA VAL A 80 6.08 1.49 15.62
C VAL A 80 7.27 0.82 16.30
N GLU A 81 7.11 -0.38 16.86
CA GLU A 81 8.19 -1.09 17.54
C GLU A 81 9.34 -1.45 16.59
N GLU A 82 9.02 -1.90 15.37
CA GLU A 82 10.04 -2.32 14.40
C GLU A 82 10.76 -1.14 13.75
N THR A 83 10.03 -0.07 13.40
CA THR A 83 10.59 1.07 12.65
C THR A 83 11.00 2.23 13.54
N GLY A 84 10.41 2.34 14.73
CA GLY A 84 10.54 3.49 15.61
C GLY A 84 9.91 4.77 15.05
N MET A 85 8.96 4.66 14.09
CA MET A 85 8.37 5.79 13.37
C MET A 85 6.87 5.89 13.62
N GLY A 86 6.38 7.14 13.76
CA GLY A 86 4.98 7.45 13.96
C GLY A 86 4.48 7.13 15.36
N ASN A 87 3.17 7.08 15.53
CA ASN A 87 2.54 6.73 16.79
C ASN A 87 1.44 5.66 16.61
N VAL A 88 1.21 4.87 17.66
CA VAL A 88 0.27 3.74 17.60
C VAL A 88 -1.16 4.19 17.33
N GLY A 89 -1.61 5.29 17.96
CA GLY A 89 -2.98 5.78 17.81
C GLY A 89 -3.33 6.13 16.36
N ASP A 90 -2.49 6.93 15.74
CA ASP A 90 -2.68 7.35 14.34
C ASP A 90 -2.51 6.18 13.37
N LYS A 91 -1.60 5.24 13.65
CA LYS A 91 -1.46 4.03 12.81
C LYS A 91 -2.70 3.14 12.87
N ILE A 92 -3.37 3.03 14.03
CA ILE A 92 -4.66 2.33 14.12
C ILE A 92 -5.68 3.02 13.20
N LEU A 93 -5.81 4.35 13.28
CA LEU A 93 -6.71 5.12 12.42
C LEU A 93 -6.36 4.94 10.93
N LYS A 94 -5.07 4.91 10.58
CA LYS A 94 -4.63 4.63 9.20
C LYS A 94 -5.05 3.25 8.71
N HIS A 95 -4.94 2.21 9.53
CA HIS A 95 -5.40 0.87 9.13
C HIS A 95 -6.92 0.85 8.91
N HIS A 96 -7.70 1.53 9.75
CA HIS A 96 -9.14 1.70 9.50
C HIS A 96 -9.40 2.47 8.21
N LEU A 97 -8.67 3.56 7.96
CA LEU A 97 -8.76 4.34 6.73
C LEU A 97 -8.45 3.48 5.49
N VAL A 98 -7.37 2.69 5.53
CA VAL A 98 -7.02 1.75 4.45
C VAL A 98 -8.14 0.75 4.22
N ALA A 99 -8.71 0.16 5.28
CA ALA A 99 -9.81 -0.79 5.16
C ALA A 99 -11.07 -0.15 4.55
N ASP A 100 -11.39 1.09 4.91
CA ASP A 100 -12.65 1.73 4.52
C ASP A 100 -12.57 2.47 3.18
N LYS A 101 -11.41 3.03 2.84
CA LYS A 101 -11.27 3.97 1.72
C LYS A 101 -10.44 3.45 0.54
N THR A 102 -9.69 2.35 0.70
CA THR A 102 -8.98 1.77 -0.46
C THR A 102 -10.00 1.30 -1.49
N PRO A 103 -9.91 1.75 -2.75
CA PRO A 103 -10.79 1.31 -3.81
C PRO A 103 -10.71 -0.21 -4.04
N GLY A 104 -11.85 -0.84 -4.27
CA GLY A 104 -12.01 -2.25 -4.60
C GLY A 104 -12.54 -2.44 -6.02
N THR A 105 -13.43 -3.42 -6.19
CA THR A 105 -14.00 -3.74 -7.51
C THR A 105 -14.97 -2.67 -8.03
N GLU A 106 -15.50 -1.82 -7.16
CA GLU A 106 -16.45 -0.76 -7.48
C GLU A 106 -15.92 0.30 -8.45
N VAL A 107 -14.59 0.48 -8.53
CA VAL A 107 -13.97 1.44 -9.46
C VAL A 107 -13.64 0.84 -10.82
N ILE A 108 -13.81 -0.47 -11.00
CA ILE A 108 -13.52 -1.18 -12.25
C ILE A 108 -14.81 -1.27 -13.06
N THR A 109 -15.14 -0.19 -13.75
CA THR A 109 -16.37 -0.07 -14.52
C THR A 109 -16.12 -0.23 -16.03
N THR A 110 -17.07 -0.84 -16.73
CA THR A 110 -17.07 -0.90 -18.19
C THR A 110 -17.46 0.48 -18.74
N THR A 111 -16.69 0.97 -19.70
CA THR A 111 -17.02 2.19 -20.44
C THR A 111 -17.50 1.82 -21.85
N ALA A 112 -18.63 2.41 -22.27
CA ALA A 112 -19.21 2.16 -23.57
C ALA A 112 -19.40 3.47 -24.35
N TRP A 113 -19.05 3.45 -25.62
CA TRP A 113 -19.37 4.52 -26.57
C TRP A 113 -20.13 3.93 -27.75
N SER A 114 -21.20 4.58 -28.13
CA SER A 114 -21.94 4.24 -29.35
C SER A 114 -22.03 5.43 -30.30
N GLY A 115 -22.15 5.15 -31.61
CA GLY A 115 -22.32 6.14 -32.67
C GLY A 115 -22.79 5.48 -33.94
N ASP A 116 -22.93 6.25 -35.02
CA ASP A 116 -23.46 5.79 -36.29
C ASP A 116 -22.70 4.60 -36.90
N ARG A 117 -21.48 4.34 -36.45
CA ARG A 117 -20.60 3.29 -36.99
C ARG A 117 -20.41 2.10 -36.05
N GLY A 118 -21.10 2.03 -34.94
CA GLY A 118 -21.04 0.90 -34.02
C GLY A 118 -20.93 1.24 -32.53
N LEU A 119 -20.59 0.21 -31.75
CA LEU A 119 -20.41 0.23 -30.30
C LEU A 119 -18.98 -0.18 -29.95
N THR A 120 -18.34 0.59 -29.09
CA THR A 120 -17.05 0.25 -28.48
C THR A 120 -17.22 0.04 -26.98
N LEU A 121 -16.76 -1.10 -26.47
CA LEU A 121 -16.68 -1.40 -25.04
C LEU A 121 -15.20 -1.39 -24.60
N ILE A 122 -14.92 -0.77 -23.46
CA ILE A 122 -13.62 -0.83 -22.81
C ILE A 122 -13.79 -1.47 -21.45
N GLU A 123 -13.05 -2.55 -21.24
CA GLU A 123 -12.97 -3.25 -19.96
C GLU A 123 -11.52 -3.35 -19.50
N MET A 124 -11.31 -3.23 -18.18
CA MET A 124 -9.98 -3.35 -17.58
C MET A 124 -9.60 -4.82 -17.40
N GLY A 125 -8.40 -5.18 -17.87
CA GLY A 125 -7.83 -6.52 -17.73
C GLY A 125 -6.61 -6.55 -16.82
N PRO A 126 -6.29 -7.71 -16.20
CA PRO A 126 -5.13 -7.83 -15.31
C PRO A 126 -3.81 -7.79 -16.07
N PHE A 127 -2.79 -7.22 -15.45
CA PHE A 127 -1.40 -7.34 -15.88
C PHE A 127 -0.83 -8.74 -15.60
N GLY A 128 -1.29 -9.39 -14.55
CA GLY A 128 -0.82 -10.69 -14.08
C GLY A 128 -0.20 -10.63 -12.69
N VAL A 129 1.07 -10.99 -12.56
CA VAL A 129 1.82 -10.85 -11.31
C VAL A 129 2.48 -9.48 -11.28
N ILE A 130 2.20 -8.67 -10.28
CA ILE A 130 2.77 -7.32 -10.12
C ILE A 130 3.86 -7.37 -9.07
N GLY A 131 5.04 -6.83 -9.38
CA GLY A 131 6.09 -6.60 -8.39
C GLY A 131 5.83 -5.31 -7.61
N ALA A 132 5.99 -5.31 -6.29
CA ALA A 132 5.79 -4.14 -5.46
C ALA A 132 6.96 -3.92 -4.48
N ILE A 133 7.52 -2.72 -4.47
CA ILE A 133 8.53 -2.30 -3.50
C ILE A 133 7.86 -1.37 -2.51
N THR A 134 7.96 -1.66 -1.21
CA THR A 134 7.25 -0.93 -0.17
C THR A 134 8.18 -0.24 0.83
N PRO A 135 7.79 0.93 1.39
CA PRO A 135 8.61 1.71 2.28
C PRO A 135 8.56 1.18 3.73
N CYS A 136 9.44 1.70 4.60
CA CYS A 136 9.37 1.47 6.04
C CYS A 136 8.45 2.45 6.78
N THR A 137 8.05 3.55 6.16
CA THR A 137 7.20 4.58 6.79
C THR A 137 5.76 4.14 6.98
N ASN A 138 5.24 3.37 6.01
CA ASN A 138 3.87 2.83 5.99
C ASN A 138 3.90 1.38 5.49
N PRO A 139 4.54 0.44 6.22
CA PRO A 139 4.83 -0.88 5.67
C PRO A 139 3.60 -1.73 5.44
N SER A 140 2.79 -1.96 6.47
CA SER A 140 1.55 -2.74 6.38
C SER A 140 0.51 -2.05 5.52
N GLU A 141 0.31 -0.75 5.71
CA GLU A 141 -0.69 0.05 5.01
C GLU A 141 -0.49 -0.02 3.48
N THR A 142 0.76 0.10 3.02
CA THR A 142 1.08 0.02 1.59
C THR A 142 0.83 -1.39 1.03
N ILE A 143 1.19 -2.44 1.77
CA ILE A 143 0.96 -3.84 1.37
C ILE A 143 -0.54 -4.12 1.25
N LEU A 144 -1.32 -3.71 2.25
CA LEU A 144 -2.77 -3.92 2.30
C LEU A 144 -3.47 -3.16 1.16
N CYS A 145 -3.17 -1.88 1.00
CA CYS A 145 -3.74 -1.02 -0.04
C CYS A 145 -3.43 -1.56 -1.45
N ASN A 146 -2.15 -1.84 -1.73
CA ASN A 146 -1.72 -2.36 -3.02
C ASN A 146 -2.38 -3.70 -3.34
N THR A 147 -2.46 -4.62 -2.37
CA THR A 147 -3.06 -5.92 -2.60
C THR A 147 -4.54 -5.81 -2.92
N MET A 148 -5.32 -5.01 -2.18
CA MET A 148 -6.75 -4.83 -2.45
C MET A 148 -7.00 -4.28 -3.86
N GLY A 149 -6.32 -3.19 -4.24
CA GLY A 149 -6.48 -2.60 -5.56
C GLY A 149 -6.01 -3.52 -6.71
N MET A 150 -4.88 -4.20 -6.52
CA MET A 150 -4.35 -5.12 -7.53
C MET A 150 -5.20 -6.38 -7.66
N LEU A 151 -5.71 -6.93 -6.55
CA LEU A 151 -6.64 -8.06 -6.54
C LEU A 151 -7.97 -7.69 -7.20
N ALA A 152 -8.50 -6.50 -6.95
CA ALA A 152 -9.69 -6.00 -7.63
C ALA A 152 -9.52 -6.05 -9.15
N GLY A 153 -8.35 -5.63 -9.66
CA GLY A 153 -7.97 -5.72 -11.07
C GLY A 153 -7.65 -7.13 -11.58
N GLY A 154 -7.74 -8.18 -10.75
CA GLY A 154 -7.47 -9.57 -11.14
C GLY A 154 -5.98 -9.96 -11.13
N ASN A 155 -5.15 -9.24 -10.39
CA ASN A 155 -3.71 -9.46 -10.27
C ASN A 155 -3.36 -10.13 -8.94
N THR A 156 -2.15 -10.67 -8.84
CA THR A 156 -1.46 -11.04 -7.59
C THR A 156 -0.20 -10.19 -7.42
N VAL A 157 0.34 -10.14 -6.21
CA VAL A 157 1.43 -9.22 -5.88
C VAL A 157 2.61 -9.96 -5.26
N VAL A 158 3.81 -9.65 -5.75
CA VAL A 158 5.08 -10.05 -5.15
C VAL A 158 5.70 -8.82 -4.51
N PHE A 159 5.86 -8.85 -3.20
CA PHE A 159 6.43 -7.74 -2.45
C PHE A 159 7.94 -7.90 -2.20
N ASN A 160 8.65 -6.79 -2.25
CA ASN A 160 10.00 -6.66 -1.69
C ASN A 160 9.99 -5.51 -0.68
N PRO A 161 9.63 -5.79 0.58
CA PRO A 161 9.53 -4.78 1.65
C PRO A 161 10.88 -4.16 2.00
N HIS A 162 10.82 -2.97 2.60
CA HIS A 162 12.01 -2.32 3.14
C HIS A 162 12.61 -3.15 4.28
N PRO A 163 13.96 -3.32 4.33
CA PRO A 163 14.62 -4.15 5.36
C PRO A 163 14.35 -3.73 6.81
N ALA A 164 13.98 -2.48 7.07
CA ALA A 164 13.63 -1.98 8.40
C ALA A 164 12.18 -2.27 8.83
N ALA A 165 11.39 -3.01 8.03
CA ALA A 165 9.97 -3.27 8.31
C ALA A 165 9.54 -4.68 7.86
N ILE A 166 10.41 -5.67 8.03
CA ILE A 166 10.21 -7.03 7.53
C ILE A 166 9.10 -7.74 8.30
N LYS A 167 9.12 -7.66 9.63
CA LYS A 167 8.16 -8.39 10.49
C LYS A 167 6.73 -7.90 10.27
N THR A 168 6.55 -6.59 10.28
CA THR A 168 5.26 -5.95 10.03
C THR A 168 4.74 -6.29 8.63
N SER A 169 5.62 -6.28 7.64
CA SER A 169 5.28 -6.64 6.25
C SER A 169 4.86 -8.10 6.11
N ILE A 170 5.60 -9.02 6.72
CA ILE A 170 5.27 -10.46 6.73
C ILE A 170 3.93 -10.70 7.40
N TYR A 171 3.67 -10.04 8.53
CA TYR A 171 2.38 -10.14 9.22
C TYR A 171 1.21 -9.72 8.32
N ALA A 172 1.33 -8.58 7.64
CA ALA A 172 0.30 -8.10 6.71
C ALA A 172 0.07 -9.07 5.53
N ILE A 173 1.13 -9.65 4.98
CA ILE A 173 1.05 -10.62 3.88
C ILE A 173 0.35 -11.92 4.33
N ASN A 174 0.68 -12.43 5.51
CA ASN A 174 0.00 -13.60 6.08
C ASN A 174 -1.50 -13.33 6.25
N LEU A 175 -1.86 -12.18 6.84
CA LEU A 175 -3.25 -11.76 7.07
C LEU A 175 -4.05 -11.70 5.76
N LEU A 176 -3.45 -11.21 4.67
CA LEU A 176 -4.09 -11.13 3.35
C LEU A 176 -4.38 -12.51 2.78
N ASN A 177 -3.44 -13.45 2.88
CA ASN A 177 -3.62 -14.80 2.38
C ASN A 177 -4.62 -15.59 3.24
N GLU A 178 -4.59 -15.44 4.56
CA GLU A 178 -5.62 -16.01 5.45
C GLU A 178 -7.02 -15.50 5.09
N ALA A 179 -7.18 -14.18 4.88
CA ALA A 179 -8.45 -13.61 4.48
C ALA A 179 -8.93 -14.15 3.13
N SER A 180 -8.02 -14.34 2.17
CA SER A 180 -8.33 -14.94 0.88
C SER A 180 -8.86 -16.38 1.04
N LEU A 181 -8.13 -17.21 1.77
CA LEU A 181 -8.51 -18.62 2.02
C LEU A 181 -9.85 -18.75 2.74
N GLU A 182 -10.07 -17.96 3.80
CA GLU A 182 -11.34 -17.96 4.56
C GLU A 182 -12.55 -17.61 3.70
N CYS A 183 -12.35 -16.81 2.65
CA CYS A 183 -13.42 -16.39 1.75
C CYS A 183 -13.48 -17.15 0.42
N GLY A 184 -12.77 -18.29 0.34
CA GLY A 184 -12.80 -19.20 -0.81
C GLY A 184 -11.91 -18.74 -1.98
N GLY A 185 -10.97 -17.84 -1.72
CA GLY A 185 -9.93 -17.46 -2.65
C GLY A 185 -8.69 -18.36 -2.59
N PRO A 186 -7.72 -18.18 -3.50
CA PRO A 186 -6.46 -18.91 -3.46
C PRO A 186 -5.54 -18.37 -2.37
N ASP A 187 -4.60 -19.21 -1.91
CA ASP A 187 -3.42 -18.76 -1.18
C ASP A 187 -2.47 -17.97 -2.12
N ASN A 188 -1.49 -17.29 -1.57
CA ASN A 188 -0.44 -16.58 -2.31
C ASN A 188 -0.96 -15.47 -3.26
N ILE A 189 -2.02 -14.77 -2.89
CA ILE A 189 -2.45 -13.54 -3.56
C ILE A 189 -1.46 -12.40 -3.33
N ALA A 190 -0.76 -12.43 -2.21
CA ALA A 190 0.32 -11.54 -1.81
C ALA A 190 1.49 -12.39 -1.29
N VAL A 191 2.69 -12.20 -1.83
CA VAL A 191 3.85 -13.00 -1.45
C VAL A 191 5.09 -12.14 -1.24
N THR A 192 6.05 -12.67 -0.47
CA THR A 192 7.37 -12.06 -0.28
C THR A 192 8.42 -13.12 0.05
N VAL A 193 9.67 -12.68 0.28
CA VAL A 193 10.74 -13.52 0.80
C VAL A 193 11.00 -13.25 2.28
N GLU A 194 11.55 -14.23 3.01
CA GLU A 194 11.91 -14.11 4.43
C GLU A 194 12.90 -12.96 4.68
N LYS A 195 13.80 -12.72 3.73
CA LYS A 195 14.86 -11.70 3.83
C LYS A 195 14.91 -10.85 2.57
N PRO A 196 14.05 -9.83 2.46
CA PRO A 196 14.09 -8.90 1.34
C PRO A 196 15.39 -8.07 1.34
N THR A 197 16.04 -7.99 0.17
CA THR A 197 17.29 -7.28 -0.05
C THR A 197 17.24 -6.52 -1.38
N LEU A 198 18.29 -5.75 -1.69
CA LEU A 198 18.46 -5.16 -3.01
C LEU A 198 18.61 -6.22 -4.11
N GLU A 199 19.22 -7.36 -3.79
CA GLU A 199 19.39 -8.47 -4.72
C GLU A 199 18.04 -9.10 -5.06
N THR A 200 17.21 -9.41 -4.06
CA THR A 200 15.86 -9.94 -4.29
C THR A 200 14.98 -8.93 -5.05
N SER A 201 15.14 -7.63 -4.79
CA SER A 201 14.49 -6.58 -5.57
C SER A 201 14.92 -6.60 -7.04
N ASN A 202 16.23 -6.77 -7.31
CA ASN A 202 16.74 -6.87 -8.68
C ASN A 202 16.25 -8.13 -9.40
N VAL A 203 16.17 -9.29 -8.71
CA VAL A 203 15.56 -10.51 -9.25
C VAL A 203 14.11 -10.24 -9.66
N MET A 204 13.32 -9.67 -8.77
CA MET A 204 11.90 -9.30 -9.04
C MET A 204 11.79 -8.34 -10.23
N MET A 205 12.58 -7.25 -10.25
CA MET A 205 12.53 -6.25 -11.31
C MET A 205 12.88 -6.81 -12.69
N LYS A 206 13.76 -7.81 -12.76
CA LYS A 206 14.19 -8.41 -14.04
C LYS A 206 13.38 -9.64 -14.45
N HIS A 207 12.54 -10.19 -13.55
CA HIS A 207 11.85 -11.45 -13.80
C HIS A 207 10.85 -11.32 -14.95
N LYS A 208 10.86 -12.26 -15.90
CA LYS A 208 10.01 -12.23 -17.12
C LYS A 208 8.51 -12.23 -16.85
N ASP A 209 8.09 -12.86 -15.75
CA ASP A 209 6.67 -12.98 -15.36
C ASP A 209 6.17 -11.80 -14.52
N ILE A 210 6.99 -10.76 -14.31
CA ILE A 210 6.61 -9.49 -13.68
C ILE A 210 6.49 -8.41 -14.77
N PRO A 211 5.32 -8.14 -15.33
CA PRO A 211 5.14 -7.15 -16.40
C PRO A 211 5.05 -5.71 -15.90
N LEU A 212 4.71 -5.50 -14.63
CA LEU A 212 4.52 -4.19 -14.01
C LEU A 212 5.16 -4.17 -12.62
N ILE A 213 5.78 -3.05 -12.28
CA ILE A 213 6.36 -2.81 -10.95
C ILE A 213 5.74 -1.55 -10.35
N ALA A 214 5.20 -1.65 -9.14
CA ALA A 214 4.77 -0.52 -8.33
C ALA A 214 5.81 -0.27 -7.23
N ALA A 215 6.39 0.92 -7.18
CA ALA A 215 7.38 1.28 -6.17
C ALA A 215 6.93 2.47 -5.36
N THR A 216 6.91 2.31 -4.05
CA THR A 216 6.72 3.40 -3.09
C THR A 216 7.98 3.50 -2.24
N GLY A 217 8.71 4.62 -2.37
CA GLY A 217 9.98 4.76 -1.66
C GLY A 217 10.76 6.01 -2.05
N GLY A 218 12.03 6.03 -1.67
CA GLY A 218 12.90 7.15 -1.96
C GLY A 218 13.24 7.30 -3.46
N PRO A 219 13.78 8.46 -3.88
CA PRO A 219 14.06 8.78 -5.28
C PRO A 219 14.90 7.72 -6.02
N GLY A 220 15.88 7.11 -5.31
CA GLY A 220 16.73 6.07 -5.90
C GLY A 220 15.96 4.80 -6.30
N VAL A 221 14.97 4.39 -5.50
CA VAL A 221 14.12 3.22 -5.80
C VAL A 221 13.23 3.53 -7.00
N VAL A 222 12.61 4.70 -7.01
CA VAL A 222 11.75 5.15 -8.12
C VAL A 222 12.56 5.21 -9.43
N THR A 223 13.75 5.81 -9.42
CA THR A 223 14.63 5.86 -10.58
C THR A 223 15.01 4.46 -11.06
N ALA A 224 15.35 3.54 -10.15
CA ALA A 224 15.70 2.15 -10.51
C ALA A 224 14.54 1.44 -11.21
N VAL A 225 13.31 1.61 -10.70
CA VAL A 225 12.11 1.00 -11.31
C VAL A 225 11.81 1.60 -12.68
N LEU A 226 11.82 2.93 -12.81
CA LEU A 226 11.56 3.59 -14.09
C LEU A 226 12.64 3.30 -15.14
N SER A 227 13.87 2.97 -14.70
CA SER A 227 14.99 2.60 -15.57
C SER A 227 15.10 1.09 -15.82
N SER A 228 14.21 0.27 -15.24
CA SER A 228 14.29 -1.21 -15.33
C SER A 228 13.94 -1.78 -16.70
N GLY A 229 13.41 -0.97 -17.61
CA GLY A 229 12.90 -1.40 -18.91
C GLY A 229 11.50 -2.04 -18.85
N LYS A 230 10.88 -2.08 -17.65
CA LYS A 230 9.50 -2.55 -17.43
C LYS A 230 8.53 -1.39 -17.26
N ARG A 231 7.24 -1.68 -17.34
CA ARG A 231 6.24 -0.71 -16.91
C ARG A 231 6.41 -0.45 -15.42
N GLY A 232 6.52 0.82 -15.03
CA GLY A 232 6.75 1.23 -13.66
C GLY A 232 5.74 2.28 -13.22
N ILE A 233 5.23 2.14 -12.00
CA ILE A 233 4.50 3.16 -11.27
C ILE A 233 5.38 3.51 -10.08
N GLY A 234 5.90 4.73 -10.05
CA GLY A 234 6.81 5.20 -9.01
C GLY A 234 6.15 6.30 -8.17
N ALA A 235 6.05 6.07 -6.85
CA ALA A 235 5.64 7.06 -5.86
C ALA A 235 6.85 7.41 -4.98
N GLY A 236 7.35 8.62 -5.16
CA GLY A 236 8.48 9.17 -4.42
C GLY A 236 8.08 9.89 -3.13
N ALA A 237 9.02 10.68 -2.58
CA ALA A 237 8.74 11.56 -1.46
C ALA A 237 7.72 12.64 -1.89
N GLY A 238 6.67 12.78 -1.10
CA GLY A 238 5.65 13.81 -1.30
C GLY A 238 5.97 15.07 -0.48
N ASN A 239 5.58 16.22 -1.01
CA ASN A 239 5.58 17.50 -0.31
C ASN A 239 4.32 18.29 -0.70
N PRO A 240 3.11 17.84 -0.28
CA PRO A 240 1.86 18.49 -0.68
C PRO A 240 1.71 19.86 -0.03
N PRO A 241 1.50 20.94 -0.81
CA PRO A 241 1.13 22.23 -0.28
C PRO A 241 -0.36 22.31 0.02
N ALA A 242 -0.72 23.02 1.09
CA ALA A 242 -2.08 23.48 1.36
C ALA A 242 -2.25 24.89 0.77
N LEU A 243 -3.10 25.04 -0.24
CA LEU A 243 -3.42 26.35 -0.82
C LEU A 243 -4.63 26.94 -0.11
N VAL A 244 -4.46 28.14 0.47
CA VAL A 244 -5.53 28.85 1.18
C VAL A 244 -5.71 30.22 0.56
N ASP A 245 -6.93 30.50 0.07
CA ASP A 245 -7.30 31.79 -0.49
C ASP A 245 -8.37 32.48 0.37
N GLU A 246 -8.81 33.68 -0.04
CA GLU A 246 -9.79 34.50 0.67
C GLU A 246 -11.21 33.92 0.71
N THR A 247 -11.47 32.84 -0.02
CA THR A 247 -12.78 32.13 0.01
C THR A 247 -12.86 31.07 1.09
N ALA A 248 -11.69 30.75 1.71
CA ALA A 248 -11.62 29.74 2.76
C ALA A 248 -12.21 30.22 4.09
N ASP A 249 -12.76 29.29 4.87
CA ASP A 249 -12.90 29.47 6.32
C ASP A 249 -11.51 29.34 6.96
N VAL A 250 -10.83 30.47 7.16
CA VAL A 250 -9.43 30.56 7.56
C VAL A 250 -9.16 29.84 8.89
N ARG A 251 -10.10 29.97 9.86
CA ARG A 251 -9.98 29.29 11.16
C ARG A 251 -10.03 27.76 11.02
N LYS A 252 -11.00 27.28 10.23
CA LYS A 252 -11.12 25.87 9.92
C LYS A 252 -9.91 25.35 9.13
N ALA A 253 -9.43 26.12 8.16
CA ALA A 253 -8.24 25.77 7.36
C ALA A 253 -7.01 25.59 8.24
N ALA A 254 -6.77 26.48 9.23
CA ALA A 254 -5.67 26.34 10.18
C ALA A 254 -5.75 25.01 10.95
N THR A 255 -6.93 24.67 11.47
CA THR A 255 -7.15 23.42 12.22
C THR A 255 -6.98 22.18 11.34
N ASP A 256 -7.55 22.17 10.14
CA ASP A 256 -7.47 21.05 9.21
C ASP A 256 -6.01 20.80 8.77
N ILE A 257 -5.25 21.86 8.47
CA ILE A 257 -3.84 21.76 8.09
C ILE A 257 -3.00 21.19 9.23
N VAL A 258 -3.20 21.66 10.46
CA VAL A 258 -2.45 21.13 11.62
C VAL A 258 -2.77 19.67 11.87
N ASN A 259 -4.07 19.30 11.83
CA ASN A 259 -4.47 17.90 11.97
C ASN A 259 -3.86 17.00 10.89
N GLY A 260 -3.81 17.47 9.63
CA GLY A 260 -3.19 16.72 8.53
C GLY A 260 -1.68 16.61 8.67
N CYS A 261 -0.98 17.71 8.96
CA CYS A 261 0.48 17.71 9.03
C CYS A 261 1.04 17.02 10.28
N THR A 262 0.28 16.93 11.38
CA THR A 262 0.72 16.25 12.61
C THR A 262 0.40 14.76 12.64
N PHE A 263 -0.52 14.31 11.79
CA PHE A 263 -0.98 12.93 11.75
C PHE A 263 0.17 11.94 11.53
N ASP A 264 0.29 10.98 12.43
CA ASP A 264 1.35 9.94 12.44
C ASP A 264 2.77 10.55 12.32
N ASN A 265 3.02 11.67 13.01
CA ASN A 265 4.30 12.41 12.99
C ASN A 265 4.72 12.82 11.56
N ASN A 266 3.75 13.23 10.74
CA ASN A 266 3.93 13.61 9.33
C ASN A 266 4.55 12.51 8.43
N LEU A 267 4.36 11.24 8.76
CA LEU A 267 4.84 10.10 7.97
C LEU A 267 4.09 9.89 6.66
N PRO A 268 2.76 10.12 6.55
CA PRO A 268 2.08 9.97 5.28
C PRO A 268 2.67 10.91 4.22
N CYS A 269 3.04 10.36 3.07
CA CYS A 269 3.59 11.16 1.98
C CYS A 269 2.59 12.17 1.40
N ILE A 270 1.31 12.02 1.72
CA ILE A 270 0.20 12.88 1.32
C ILE A 270 -0.17 13.93 2.38
N ALA A 271 0.45 13.91 3.57
CA ALA A 271 0.22 14.91 4.60
C ALA A 271 0.77 16.27 4.18
N GLU A 272 0.08 17.33 4.56
CA GLU A 272 0.48 18.71 4.26
C GLU A 272 1.86 19.02 4.86
N LYS A 273 2.69 19.74 4.10
CA LYS A 273 4.07 20.09 4.50
C LYS A 273 4.39 21.56 4.28
N GLU A 274 3.61 22.22 3.44
CA GLU A 274 3.74 23.64 3.10
C GLU A 274 2.38 24.29 3.10
N ILE A 275 2.33 25.58 3.46
CA ILE A 275 1.13 26.40 3.34
C ILE A 275 1.44 27.51 2.34
N VAL A 276 0.60 27.63 1.32
CA VAL A 276 0.61 28.73 0.34
C VAL A 276 -0.67 29.53 0.54
N ALA A 277 -0.57 30.68 1.19
CA ALA A 277 -1.72 31.54 1.47
C ALA A 277 -1.61 32.87 0.73
N VAL A 278 -2.76 33.41 0.29
CA VAL A 278 -2.81 34.77 -0.28
C VAL A 278 -2.54 35.81 0.80
N SER A 279 -1.88 36.90 0.44
CA SER A 279 -1.38 37.89 1.41
C SER A 279 -2.48 38.55 2.26
N SER A 280 -3.73 38.58 1.76
CA SER A 280 -4.87 39.20 2.48
C SER A 280 -5.28 38.45 3.74
N ILE A 281 -4.98 37.13 3.86
CA ILE A 281 -5.40 36.28 4.97
C ILE A 281 -4.23 35.71 5.79
N VAL A 282 -2.99 35.99 5.42
CA VAL A 282 -1.80 35.40 6.07
C VAL A 282 -1.78 35.66 7.57
N ASP A 283 -2.02 36.93 7.98
CA ASP A 283 -1.94 37.32 9.38
C ASP A 283 -3.03 36.64 10.21
N GLU A 284 -4.23 36.50 9.66
CA GLU A 284 -5.35 35.80 10.28
C GLU A 284 -5.07 34.30 10.39
N LEU A 285 -4.55 33.67 9.32
CA LEU A 285 -4.17 32.25 9.33
C LEU A 285 -3.09 31.98 10.38
N MET A 286 -2.04 32.81 10.42
CA MET A 286 -0.97 32.71 11.43
C MET A 286 -1.49 32.86 12.85
N HIS A 287 -2.45 33.77 13.07
CA HIS A 287 -3.10 33.93 14.37
C HIS A 287 -3.75 32.61 14.81
N TYR A 288 -4.59 31.99 13.98
CA TYR A 288 -5.26 30.73 14.34
C TYR A 288 -4.30 29.56 14.50
N LEU A 289 -3.25 29.46 13.68
CA LEU A 289 -2.23 28.43 13.83
C LEU A 289 -1.55 28.49 15.20
N VAL A 290 -1.18 29.70 15.65
CA VAL A 290 -0.43 29.89 16.92
C VAL A 290 -1.35 29.83 18.14
N THR A 291 -2.51 30.50 18.10
CA THR A 291 -3.35 30.68 19.30
C THR A 291 -4.34 29.56 19.56
N GLU A 292 -4.76 28.83 18.51
CA GLU A 292 -5.82 27.82 18.63
C GLU A 292 -5.35 26.40 18.26
N ASN A 293 -4.19 26.28 17.64
CA ASN A 293 -3.70 24.99 17.14
C ASN A 293 -2.29 24.64 17.62
N ASP A 294 -1.82 25.26 18.71
CA ASP A 294 -0.55 24.99 19.38
C ASP A 294 0.70 25.03 18.48
N CYS A 295 0.63 25.75 17.36
CA CYS A 295 1.79 25.92 16.51
C CYS A 295 2.78 26.93 17.11
N TYR A 296 4.05 26.60 17.06
CA TYR A 296 5.14 27.46 17.48
C TYR A 296 5.80 28.13 16.27
N LEU A 297 5.87 29.45 16.30
CA LEU A 297 6.59 30.23 15.28
C LEU A 297 8.07 30.32 15.67
N ALA A 298 8.90 29.46 15.08
CA ALA A 298 10.32 29.42 15.36
C ALA A 298 11.05 30.68 14.88
N SER A 299 11.90 31.26 15.71
CA SER A 299 12.83 32.32 15.32
C SER A 299 13.84 31.86 14.29
N LYS A 300 14.52 32.78 13.60
CA LYS A 300 15.53 32.43 12.60
C LYS A 300 16.66 31.58 13.19
N GLU A 301 17.09 31.87 14.40
CA GLU A 301 18.14 31.10 15.09
C GLU A 301 17.68 29.65 15.39
N GLU A 302 16.44 29.48 15.82
CA GLU A 302 15.87 28.15 16.07
C GLU A 302 15.69 27.35 14.78
N GLN A 303 15.26 28.01 13.67
CA GLN A 303 15.16 27.37 12.36
C GLN A 303 16.53 26.87 11.88
N ASP A 304 17.59 27.67 12.08
CA ASP A 304 18.96 27.29 11.68
C ASP A 304 19.44 26.09 12.49
N LYS A 305 19.23 26.08 13.82
CA LYS A 305 19.53 24.93 14.69
C LYS A 305 18.75 23.68 14.29
N LEU A 306 17.44 23.81 14.05
CA LEU A 306 16.61 22.71 13.61
C LEU A 306 17.09 22.14 12.26
N THR A 307 17.50 23.02 11.35
CA THR A 307 18.04 22.62 10.05
C THR A 307 19.31 21.78 10.21
N GLU A 308 20.22 22.14 11.13
CA GLU A 308 21.43 21.37 11.42
C GLU A 308 21.13 19.98 11.99
N VAL A 309 20.08 19.85 12.81
CA VAL A 309 19.62 18.56 13.37
C VAL A 309 19.02 17.67 12.29
N VAL A 310 18.16 18.27 11.45
CA VAL A 310 17.38 17.52 10.43
C VAL A 310 18.22 17.20 9.20
N LEU A 311 19.20 18.08 8.85
CA LEU A 311 20.09 17.90 7.69
C LEU A 311 21.52 17.65 8.15
N ALA A 312 21.83 16.44 8.59
CA ALA A 312 23.19 16.05 8.94
C ALA A 312 24.09 15.97 7.67
N GLY A 313 25.04 16.89 7.54
CA GLY A 313 25.95 16.93 6.40
C GLY A 313 25.25 17.18 5.06
N GLY A 314 24.19 17.97 5.03
CA GLY A 314 23.40 18.30 3.83
C GLY A 314 22.49 17.17 3.35
N LYS A 315 22.33 16.10 4.13
CA LYS A 315 21.42 14.98 3.83
C LYS A 315 20.42 14.81 4.96
N LEU A 316 19.22 14.36 4.63
CA LEU A 316 18.19 14.08 5.60
C LEU A 316 18.72 13.11 6.70
N ASN A 317 18.64 13.54 7.96
CA ASN A 317 18.95 12.73 9.11
C ASN A 317 17.84 11.69 9.34
N ARG A 318 18.10 10.44 8.98
CA ARG A 318 17.10 9.35 9.10
C ARG A 318 16.62 9.12 10.52
N LYS A 319 17.37 9.56 11.53
CA LYS A 319 16.96 9.43 12.94
C LYS A 319 15.83 10.38 13.33
N CYS A 320 15.62 11.44 12.55
CA CYS A 320 14.54 12.42 12.75
C CYS A 320 13.23 12.04 12.07
N VAL A 321 13.28 11.11 11.09
CA VAL A 321 12.10 10.74 10.30
C VAL A 321 11.04 10.06 11.16
N GLY A 322 9.82 10.58 11.15
CA GLY A 322 8.67 10.03 11.87
C GLY A 322 8.79 10.08 13.39
N ARG A 323 9.67 10.92 13.92
CA ARG A 323 9.80 11.16 15.37
C ARG A 323 8.81 12.22 15.81
N ASP A 324 8.40 12.12 17.06
CA ASP A 324 7.63 13.17 17.74
C ASP A 324 8.46 14.48 17.79
N ALA A 325 7.82 15.62 17.56
CA ALA A 325 8.47 16.93 17.57
C ALA A 325 9.24 17.22 18.89
N ARG A 326 8.79 16.66 20.01
CA ARG A 326 9.50 16.79 21.29
C ARG A 326 10.84 16.06 21.34
N THR A 327 11.09 15.18 20.36
CA THR A 327 12.35 14.42 20.27
C THR A 327 13.40 15.15 19.44
N LEU A 328 12.97 16.11 18.62
CA LEU A 328 13.81 16.94 17.77
C LEU A 328 14.28 18.18 18.50
#